data_893b44da2f4f9f75769647b459f585c8
#
_entry.id   893b44da2f4f9f75769647b459f585c8
#
_cell.length_a   1.000
_cell.length_b   1.000
_cell.length_c   1.000
_cell.angle_alpha   90.00
_cell.angle_beta   90.00
_cell.angle_gamma   90.00
#
_symmetry.space_group_name_H-M   'P 1'
#
loop_
_entity.id
_entity.type
_entity.pdbx_description
1 polymer ?
#
loop_
_entity_poly.entity_id
_entity_poly.type
_entity_poly.pdbx_seq_one_letter_code
_entity_poly.pdbx_strand_id
1 'polypeptide(L)'
;TGVQTCALPILDTLSMARALHGTEVGGSLKALAEYYGVGEKGTEVMNALGKRRLQFREPELEAYMQYCANDVDLTYEIFKRMAPHFNKSEIKLIDMTLRMHTEPKLLLDDAVLTSHLHRVKQKKEELMARVAADKSELMSNPQFAEALKAHGVAPPMKMSLRTGKETFAFAKSDEGMKALLDHENPDVQALVAARLGVKSTLEETRTQRFIDMAGRFGKLPVPLKYYGAMTGRWAATDGTNLQNLPRGSTLKEAIVAPDGWKIVGADLSNIELRVGLYFAGQMDKLKLLAEGVDLYKDFASSVFNVGYDDVDDDQRFIGKTSQLSLIYGTGPNKLRNAIKMMSGKDIGEDEAKRIVDIYRRDYSRVKESWYEGDKMLHAMRDNTATVFGEVLPLSVLGQEGIELPSKLFLRYPDLKQHVNEMQRKEWSYAQRRERVRIHGPKCYQNTIQALARCVMAESMVRIAKRLPVVLTIHDAVYCMVPDQLVDKAKKFIVKELKQAPEWAANLPLDAEVGAGQTLAFKMKKLEAA
;
A
#
# COMPACT_ATOMS: atom_id res chain seq x y z
N THR A 1 -23.25 -35.55 4.69
CA THR A 1 -21.99 -36.09 4.16
C THR A 1 -21.21 -34.94 3.57
N GLY A 2 -20.33 -34.31 4.41
CA GLY A 2 -19.43 -33.27 3.96
C GLY A 2 -18.36 -33.89 3.08
N VAL A 3 -18.45 -33.69 1.79
CA VAL A 3 -17.34 -33.87 0.89
C VAL A 3 -16.35 -32.74 1.23
N GLN A 4 -15.33 -33.06 2.00
CA GLN A 4 -14.12 -32.24 2.10
C GLN A 4 -13.47 -32.30 0.71
N THR A 5 -13.85 -31.37 -0.18
CA THR A 5 -13.03 -31.08 -1.35
C THR A 5 -11.74 -30.51 -0.82
N CYS A 6 -10.67 -31.32 -0.74
CA CYS A 6 -9.31 -30.83 -0.69
C CYS A 6 -9.11 -30.00 -1.95
N ALA A 7 -9.47 -28.72 -1.87
CA ALA A 7 -9.23 -27.82 -2.97
C ALA A 7 -7.71 -27.74 -3.17
N LEU A 8 -7.24 -28.21 -4.31
CA LEU A 8 -5.84 -28.07 -4.72
C LEU A 8 -5.45 -26.58 -4.68
N PRO A 9 -4.21 -26.25 -4.34
CA PRO A 9 -3.75 -24.88 -4.35
C PRO A 9 -3.92 -24.26 -5.74
N ILE A 10 -4.39 -23.02 -5.79
CA ILE A 10 -4.49 -22.24 -7.03
C ILE A 10 -3.09 -21.74 -7.38
N LEU A 11 -2.57 -22.14 -8.53
CA LEU A 11 -1.30 -21.71 -9.07
C LEU A 11 -1.57 -20.67 -10.17
N ASP A 12 -1.10 -19.44 -9.97
CA ASP A 12 -1.34 -18.33 -10.90
C ASP A 12 -0.02 -17.81 -11.49
N THR A 13 0.20 -18.13 -12.76
CA THR A 13 1.41 -17.72 -13.50
C THR A 13 1.55 -16.21 -13.62
N LEU A 14 0.44 -15.45 -13.64
CA LEU A 14 0.49 -13.98 -13.64
C LEU A 14 1.02 -13.43 -12.31
N SER A 15 0.58 -13.98 -11.18
CA SER A 15 1.11 -13.63 -9.85
C SER A 15 2.59 -13.99 -9.71
N MET A 16 2.98 -15.16 -10.20
CA MET A 16 4.38 -15.60 -10.22
C MET A 16 5.23 -14.67 -11.08
N ALA A 17 4.77 -14.32 -12.29
CA ALA A 17 5.48 -13.42 -13.19
C ALA A 17 5.69 -12.02 -12.59
N ARG A 18 4.69 -11.47 -11.87
CA ARG A 18 4.84 -10.19 -11.17
C ARG A 18 5.97 -10.21 -10.15
N ALA A 19 6.11 -11.31 -9.41
CA ALA A 19 7.14 -11.45 -8.39
C ALA A 19 8.53 -11.65 -8.98
N LEU A 20 8.66 -12.40 -10.09
CA LEU A 20 9.94 -12.70 -10.73
C LEU A 20 10.41 -11.60 -11.67
N HIS A 21 9.52 -11.00 -12.44
CA HIS A 21 9.86 -10.09 -13.53
C HIS A 21 9.40 -8.65 -13.31
N GLY A 22 8.54 -8.42 -12.29
CA GLY A 22 8.00 -7.08 -12.05
C GLY A 22 7.25 -6.55 -13.27
N THR A 23 7.77 -5.49 -13.88
CA THR A 23 7.18 -4.86 -15.07
C THR A 23 8.05 -5.01 -16.32
N GLU A 24 9.16 -5.73 -16.25
CA GLU A 24 10.16 -5.84 -17.34
C GLU A 24 9.65 -6.70 -18.50
N VAL A 25 9.13 -7.89 -18.19
CA VAL A 25 8.64 -8.84 -19.20
C VAL A 25 7.18 -8.62 -19.55
N GLY A 26 6.42 -8.05 -18.61
CA GLY A 26 4.97 -8.01 -18.67
C GLY A 26 4.33 -9.30 -18.12
N GLY A 27 3.00 -9.30 -17.99
CA GLY A 27 2.28 -10.42 -17.39
C GLY A 27 1.32 -11.15 -18.35
N SER A 28 1.33 -10.80 -19.65
CA SER A 28 0.48 -11.49 -20.62
C SER A 28 1.07 -12.85 -20.99
N LEU A 29 0.18 -13.82 -21.27
CA LEU A 29 0.61 -15.16 -21.71
C LEU A 29 1.54 -15.08 -22.92
N LYS A 30 1.27 -14.19 -23.88
CA LYS A 30 2.12 -13.94 -25.04
C LYS A 30 3.53 -13.51 -24.63
N ALA A 31 3.64 -12.45 -23.82
CA ALA A 31 4.93 -11.91 -23.40
C ALA A 31 5.77 -12.95 -22.61
N LEU A 32 5.11 -13.71 -21.74
CA LEU A 32 5.79 -14.77 -20.98
C LEU A 32 6.20 -15.96 -21.85
N ALA A 33 5.39 -16.36 -22.83
CA ALA A 33 5.73 -17.42 -23.78
C ALA A 33 6.94 -17.05 -24.64
N GLU A 34 6.96 -15.81 -25.14
CA GLU A 34 8.11 -15.25 -25.87
C GLU A 34 9.37 -15.19 -25.01
N TYR A 35 9.26 -14.68 -23.78
CA TYR A 35 10.40 -14.55 -22.85
C TYR A 35 11.03 -15.91 -22.51
N TYR A 36 10.21 -16.93 -22.24
CA TYR A 36 10.67 -18.28 -21.89
C TYR A 36 10.94 -19.17 -23.11
N GLY A 37 10.62 -18.74 -24.34
CA GLY A 37 10.81 -19.50 -25.54
C GLY A 37 10.00 -20.81 -25.56
N VAL A 38 8.78 -20.80 -25.03
CA VAL A 38 7.95 -22.02 -24.87
C VAL A 38 6.88 -22.18 -25.96
N GLY A 39 6.79 -21.27 -26.90
CA GLY A 39 5.85 -21.30 -28.01
C GLY A 39 5.20 -19.94 -28.29
N GLU A 40 4.26 -19.93 -29.20
CA GLU A 40 3.52 -18.74 -29.63
C GLU A 40 2.05 -18.80 -29.21
N LYS A 41 1.53 -17.66 -28.74
CA LYS A 41 0.12 -17.49 -28.43
C LYS A 41 -0.64 -17.14 -29.70
N GLY A 42 -1.67 -17.90 -30.02
CA GLY A 42 -2.58 -17.63 -31.14
C GLY A 42 -3.44 -16.37 -30.93
N THR A 43 -4.14 -15.97 -31.98
CA THR A 43 -5.01 -14.78 -32.03
C THR A 43 -6.49 -15.08 -32.25
N GLU A 44 -6.87 -16.36 -32.30
CA GLU A 44 -8.22 -16.88 -32.61
C GLU A 44 -9.30 -16.33 -31.67
N VAL A 45 -8.91 -15.95 -30.44
CA VAL A 45 -9.80 -15.27 -29.49
C VAL A 45 -10.46 -14.02 -30.06
N MET A 46 -9.78 -13.30 -30.95
CA MET A 46 -10.34 -12.09 -31.58
C MET A 46 -11.55 -12.41 -32.46
N ASN A 47 -11.57 -13.59 -33.09
CA ASN A 47 -12.67 -14.05 -33.92
C ASN A 47 -13.83 -14.64 -33.10
N ALA A 48 -13.59 -14.92 -31.83
CA ALA A 48 -14.56 -15.49 -30.88
C ALA A 48 -15.32 -14.42 -30.08
N LEU A 49 -14.83 -13.17 -30.08
CA LEU A 49 -15.43 -12.07 -29.31
C LEU A 49 -16.92 -11.88 -29.68
N GLY A 50 -17.78 -11.89 -28.63
CA GLY A 50 -19.22 -11.72 -28.76
C GLY A 50 -20.00 -12.95 -29.26
N LYS A 51 -19.32 -14.03 -29.65
CA LYS A 51 -19.98 -15.28 -30.08
C LYS A 51 -20.29 -16.19 -28.89
N ARG A 52 -21.49 -16.85 -28.97
CA ARG A 52 -21.84 -17.99 -28.12
C ARG A 52 -21.50 -19.29 -28.85
N ARG A 53 -21.39 -20.43 -28.13
CA ARG A 53 -21.01 -21.73 -28.70
C ARG A 53 -21.77 -22.09 -29.98
N LEU A 54 -23.08 -21.90 -30.01
CA LEU A 54 -23.94 -22.22 -31.16
C LEU A 54 -23.79 -21.27 -32.37
N GLN A 55 -23.02 -20.22 -32.25
CA GLN A 55 -22.75 -19.23 -33.30
C GLN A 55 -21.43 -19.51 -34.05
N PHE A 56 -20.67 -20.52 -33.59
CA PHE A 56 -19.47 -20.96 -34.29
C PHE A 56 -19.85 -21.99 -35.35
N ARG A 57 -19.23 -21.88 -36.53
CA ARG A 57 -19.18 -22.96 -37.49
C ARG A 57 -18.18 -24.01 -36.99
N GLU A 58 -18.38 -25.28 -37.38
CA GLU A 58 -17.59 -26.41 -36.90
C GLU A 58 -16.04 -26.17 -37.03
N PRO A 59 -15.49 -25.72 -38.19
CA PRO A 59 -14.06 -25.45 -38.31
C PRO A 59 -13.59 -24.29 -37.43
N GLU A 60 -14.45 -23.27 -37.19
CA GLU A 60 -14.11 -22.15 -36.29
C GLU A 60 -14.05 -22.60 -34.83
N LEU A 61 -14.99 -23.49 -34.45
CA LEU A 61 -15.01 -24.04 -33.09
C LEU A 61 -13.79 -24.93 -32.84
N GLU A 62 -13.42 -25.77 -33.80
CA GLU A 62 -12.21 -26.62 -33.70
C GLU A 62 -10.95 -25.79 -33.57
N ALA A 63 -10.76 -24.76 -34.42
CA ALA A 63 -9.62 -23.85 -34.31
C ALA A 63 -9.59 -23.14 -32.95
N TYR A 64 -10.75 -22.72 -32.42
CA TYR A 64 -10.83 -22.09 -31.12
C TYR A 64 -10.56 -23.07 -29.97
N MET A 65 -10.98 -24.32 -30.09
CA MET A 65 -10.62 -25.36 -29.12
C MET A 65 -9.13 -25.66 -29.11
N GLN A 66 -8.49 -25.75 -30.28
CA GLN A 66 -7.03 -25.90 -30.39
C GLN A 66 -6.28 -24.70 -29.79
N TYR A 67 -6.75 -23.46 -30.03
CA TYR A 67 -6.24 -22.27 -29.39
C TYR A 67 -6.32 -22.35 -27.84
N CYS A 68 -7.45 -22.80 -27.30
CA CYS A 68 -7.59 -22.98 -25.86
C CYS A 68 -6.62 -24.04 -25.30
N ALA A 69 -6.44 -25.15 -26.00
CA ALA A 69 -5.49 -26.20 -25.63
C ALA A 69 -4.04 -25.64 -25.61
N ASN A 70 -3.66 -24.92 -26.66
CA ASN A 70 -2.37 -24.26 -26.73
C ASN A 70 -2.13 -23.26 -25.57
N ASP A 71 -3.14 -22.45 -25.19
CA ASP A 71 -3.03 -21.54 -24.04
C ASP A 71 -2.80 -22.29 -22.72
N VAL A 72 -3.40 -23.48 -22.54
CA VAL A 72 -3.18 -24.35 -21.37
C VAL A 72 -1.74 -24.88 -21.38
N ASP A 73 -1.26 -25.41 -22.50
CA ASP A 73 0.08 -25.95 -22.65
C ASP A 73 1.15 -24.88 -22.39
N LEU A 74 0.99 -23.70 -23.01
CA LEU A 74 1.88 -22.55 -22.75
C LEU A 74 1.88 -22.16 -21.27
N THR A 75 0.71 -22.10 -20.64
CA THR A 75 0.61 -21.76 -19.20
C THR A 75 1.34 -22.78 -18.33
N TYR A 76 1.20 -24.06 -18.65
CA TYR A 76 1.87 -25.16 -17.94
C TYR A 76 3.40 -25.12 -18.11
N GLU A 77 3.87 -24.90 -19.33
CA GLU A 77 5.31 -24.78 -19.61
C GLU A 77 5.93 -23.55 -18.89
N ILE A 78 5.25 -22.41 -18.91
CA ILE A 78 5.64 -21.21 -18.16
C ILE A 78 5.67 -21.51 -16.66
N PHE A 79 4.64 -22.18 -16.12
CA PHE A 79 4.61 -22.59 -14.72
C PHE A 79 5.84 -23.44 -14.36
N LYS A 80 6.20 -24.45 -15.15
CA LYS A 80 7.38 -25.30 -14.91
C LYS A 80 8.68 -24.49 -14.83
N ARG A 81 8.80 -23.42 -15.63
CA ARG A 81 9.99 -22.55 -15.62
C ARG A 81 10.04 -21.64 -14.39
N MET A 82 8.88 -21.17 -13.91
CA MET A 82 8.81 -20.26 -12.77
C MET A 82 8.80 -20.98 -11.40
N ALA A 83 8.20 -22.16 -11.31
CA ALA A 83 7.96 -22.86 -10.05
C ALA A 83 9.23 -23.09 -9.21
N PRO A 84 10.41 -23.42 -9.77
CA PRO A 84 11.64 -23.61 -8.98
C PRO A 84 12.10 -22.37 -8.21
N HIS A 85 11.66 -21.18 -8.61
CA HIS A 85 12.00 -19.91 -7.95
C HIS A 85 11.11 -19.57 -6.76
N PHE A 86 10.08 -20.38 -6.48
CA PHE A 86 9.13 -20.14 -5.41
C PHE A 86 9.26 -21.16 -4.29
N ASN A 87 9.37 -20.69 -3.06
CA ASN A 87 9.21 -21.55 -1.91
C ASN A 87 7.71 -21.87 -1.66
N LYS A 88 7.46 -22.90 -0.86
CA LYS A 88 6.08 -23.37 -0.55
C LYS A 88 5.22 -22.29 0.14
N SER A 89 5.83 -21.38 0.88
CA SER A 89 5.11 -20.31 1.58
C SER A 89 4.58 -19.27 0.59
N GLU A 90 5.38 -18.86 -0.39
CA GLU A 90 4.96 -17.91 -1.42
C GLU A 90 3.85 -18.48 -2.32
N ILE A 91 3.91 -19.77 -2.66
CA ILE A 91 2.81 -20.45 -3.37
C ILE A 91 1.51 -20.42 -2.56
N LYS A 92 1.57 -20.68 -1.24
CA LYS A 92 0.39 -20.58 -0.36
C LYS A 92 -0.16 -19.16 -0.28
N LEU A 93 0.70 -18.15 -0.33
CA LEU A 93 0.27 -16.75 -0.33
C LEU A 93 -0.43 -16.35 -1.64
N ILE A 94 0.01 -16.90 -2.78
CA ILE A 94 -0.70 -16.74 -4.06
C ILE A 94 -2.09 -17.35 -3.97
N ASP A 95 -2.18 -18.61 -3.56
CA ASP A 95 -3.46 -19.32 -3.36
C ASP A 95 -4.41 -18.55 -2.42
N MET A 96 -3.90 -18.15 -1.25
CA MET A 96 -4.66 -17.38 -0.26
C MET A 96 -5.16 -16.05 -0.85
N THR A 97 -4.32 -15.34 -1.59
CA THR A 97 -4.68 -14.05 -2.22
C THR A 97 -5.82 -14.23 -3.21
N LEU A 98 -5.76 -15.27 -4.03
CA LEU A 98 -6.81 -15.55 -5.01
C LEU A 98 -8.11 -16.01 -4.34
N ARG A 99 -8.03 -16.83 -3.28
CA ARG A 99 -9.23 -17.28 -2.54
C ARG A 99 -9.95 -16.15 -1.81
N MET A 100 -9.25 -15.10 -1.34
CA MET A 100 -9.93 -13.92 -0.81
C MET A 100 -10.88 -13.28 -1.84
N HIS A 101 -10.58 -13.42 -3.13
CA HIS A 101 -11.41 -12.93 -4.23
C HIS A 101 -12.43 -13.96 -4.72
N THR A 102 -12.00 -15.19 -4.97
CA THR A 102 -12.85 -16.24 -5.59
C THR A 102 -13.79 -16.94 -4.61
N GLU A 103 -13.43 -16.96 -3.33
CA GLU A 103 -14.20 -17.57 -2.24
C GLU A 103 -14.47 -16.56 -1.11
N PRO A 104 -15.10 -15.41 -1.42
CA PRO A 104 -15.27 -14.34 -0.44
C PRO A 104 -16.13 -14.77 0.75
N LYS A 105 -15.72 -14.36 1.96
CA LYS A 105 -16.42 -14.69 3.21
C LYS A 105 -17.00 -13.45 3.91
N LEU A 106 -16.55 -12.27 3.54
CA LEU A 106 -17.09 -11.01 4.02
C LEU A 106 -18.41 -10.70 3.29
N LEU A 107 -19.36 -10.14 4.01
CA LEU A 107 -20.65 -9.69 3.46
C LEU A 107 -20.66 -8.16 3.36
N LEU A 108 -21.62 -7.65 2.60
CA LEU A 108 -21.91 -6.22 2.49
C LEU A 108 -23.31 -5.93 3.01
N ASP A 109 -23.42 -4.94 3.90
CA ASP A 109 -24.70 -4.41 4.38
C ASP A 109 -25.22 -3.39 3.39
N ASP A 110 -26.18 -3.81 2.56
CA ASP A 110 -26.77 -2.98 1.50
C ASP A 110 -27.56 -1.82 2.06
N ALA A 111 -28.21 -1.96 3.22
CA ALA A 111 -28.97 -0.90 3.85
C ALA A 111 -28.06 0.24 4.33
N VAL A 112 -26.93 -0.11 4.95
CA VAL A 112 -25.91 0.86 5.37
C VAL A 112 -25.32 1.57 4.15
N LEU A 113 -24.99 0.84 3.07
CA LEU A 113 -24.41 1.39 1.84
C LEU A 113 -25.38 2.35 1.14
N THR A 114 -26.64 1.94 0.97
CA THR A 114 -27.68 2.75 0.31
C THR A 114 -27.97 4.04 1.09
N SER A 115 -28.10 3.93 2.41
CA SER A 115 -28.28 5.09 3.29
C SER A 115 -27.08 6.04 3.23
N HIS A 116 -25.85 5.49 3.19
CA HIS A 116 -24.63 6.27 3.06
C HIS A 116 -24.57 7.00 1.71
N LEU A 117 -24.86 6.32 0.62
CA LEU A 117 -24.89 6.92 -0.72
C LEU A 117 -25.88 8.07 -0.81
N HIS A 118 -27.08 7.89 -0.23
CA HIS A 118 -28.09 8.95 -0.17
C HIS A 118 -27.56 10.18 0.59
N ARG A 119 -26.96 9.98 1.77
CA ARG A 119 -26.38 11.09 2.56
C ARG A 119 -25.25 11.82 1.80
N VAL A 120 -24.39 11.08 1.11
CA VAL A 120 -23.30 11.68 0.30
C VAL A 120 -23.87 12.53 -0.84
N LYS A 121 -24.90 12.03 -1.54
CA LYS A 121 -25.58 12.77 -2.61
C LYS A 121 -26.30 14.00 -2.09
N GLN A 122 -27.08 13.84 -1.02
CA GLN A 122 -27.81 14.94 -0.37
C GLN A 122 -26.86 16.06 0.08
N LYS A 123 -25.77 15.72 0.77
CA LYS A 123 -24.77 16.72 1.19
C LYS A 123 -24.18 17.48 0.00
N LYS A 124 -24.02 16.81 -1.13
CA LYS A 124 -23.52 17.43 -2.37
C LYS A 124 -24.55 18.37 -2.97
N GLU A 125 -25.83 17.98 -2.97
CA GLU A 125 -26.95 18.83 -3.41
C GLU A 125 -27.11 20.06 -2.52
N GLU A 126 -27.03 19.89 -1.19
CA GLU A 126 -27.04 20.99 -0.24
C GLU A 126 -25.89 21.99 -0.47
N LEU A 127 -24.68 21.49 -0.74
CA LEU A 127 -23.54 22.36 -1.07
C LEU A 127 -23.76 23.10 -2.39
N MET A 128 -24.38 22.46 -3.37
CA MET A 128 -24.73 23.09 -4.64
C MET A 128 -25.83 24.15 -4.49
N ALA A 129 -26.85 23.88 -3.67
CA ALA A 129 -27.95 24.81 -3.44
C ALA A 129 -27.52 26.11 -2.74
N ARG A 130 -26.37 26.11 -2.05
CA ARG A 130 -25.81 27.30 -1.38
C ARG A 130 -25.08 28.27 -2.30
N VAL A 131 -24.82 27.87 -3.54
CA VAL A 131 -24.06 28.68 -4.49
C VAL A 131 -24.87 28.91 -5.76
N ALA A 132 -24.76 30.10 -6.34
CA ALA A 132 -25.40 30.46 -7.58
C ALA A 132 -24.62 29.95 -8.84
N ALA A 133 -23.80 28.91 -8.68
CA ALA A 133 -22.98 28.31 -9.74
C ALA A 133 -23.50 26.92 -10.09
N ASP A 134 -23.48 26.57 -11.38
CA ASP A 134 -23.87 25.23 -11.79
C ASP A 134 -22.73 24.21 -11.62
N LYS A 135 -23.08 22.92 -11.77
CA LYS A 135 -22.10 21.82 -11.63
C LYS A 135 -20.98 21.90 -12.66
N SER A 136 -21.23 22.41 -13.87
CA SER A 136 -20.22 22.50 -14.92
C SER A 136 -19.20 23.59 -14.59
N GLU A 137 -19.64 24.71 -14.06
CA GLU A 137 -18.80 25.80 -13.58
C GLU A 137 -17.87 25.33 -12.45
N LEU A 138 -18.42 24.61 -11.48
CA LEU A 138 -17.65 24.07 -10.36
C LEU A 138 -16.67 22.97 -10.77
N MET A 139 -16.91 22.22 -11.84
CA MET A 139 -16.02 21.17 -12.33
C MET A 139 -14.88 21.69 -13.19
N SER A 140 -15.08 22.77 -13.93
CA SER A 140 -14.10 23.41 -14.82
C SER A 140 -13.14 24.32 -14.05
N ASN A 141 -11.81 24.16 -14.24
CA ASN A 141 -10.85 25.07 -13.63
C ASN A 141 -10.97 26.52 -14.16
N PRO A 142 -11.10 26.75 -15.49
CA PRO A 142 -11.29 28.10 -15.99
C PRO A 142 -12.59 28.75 -15.51
N GLN A 143 -13.72 28.05 -15.57
CA GLN A 143 -15.01 28.59 -15.15
C GLN A 143 -15.05 28.88 -13.64
N PHE A 144 -14.47 28.02 -12.82
CA PHE A 144 -14.33 28.30 -11.38
C PHE A 144 -13.42 29.51 -11.10
N ALA A 145 -12.38 29.71 -11.91
CA ALA A 145 -11.55 30.90 -11.80
C ALA A 145 -12.35 32.18 -12.12
N GLU A 146 -13.22 32.14 -13.13
CA GLU A 146 -14.11 33.26 -13.45
C GLU A 146 -15.15 33.48 -12.34
N ALA A 147 -15.72 32.42 -11.75
CA ALA A 147 -16.61 32.54 -10.61
C ALA A 147 -15.94 33.22 -9.39
N LEU A 148 -14.68 32.87 -9.09
CA LEU A 148 -13.91 33.56 -8.04
C LEU A 148 -13.70 35.06 -8.38
N LYS A 149 -13.37 35.38 -9.62
CA LYS A 149 -13.20 36.77 -10.07
C LYS A 149 -14.49 37.57 -9.97
N ALA A 150 -15.65 36.95 -10.25
CA ALA A 150 -16.95 37.58 -10.07
C ALA A 150 -17.23 37.99 -8.61
N HIS A 151 -16.63 37.30 -7.65
CA HIS A 151 -16.64 37.67 -6.23
C HIS A 151 -15.46 38.57 -5.81
N GLY A 152 -14.70 39.11 -6.79
CA GLY A 152 -13.57 40.02 -6.52
C GLY A 152 -12.29 39.32 -6.06
N VAL A 153 -12.21 37.99 -6.18
CA VAL A 153 -11.08 37.18 -5.70
C VAL A 153 -10.19 36.72 -6.84
N ALA A 154 -8.88 37.02 -6.77
CA ALA A 154 -7.91 36.52 -7.71
C ALA A 154 -7.73 35.00 -7.55
N PRO A 155 -7.88 34.19 -8.64
CA PRO A 155 -7.69 32.74 -8.54
C PRO A 155 -6.25 32.41 -8.13
N PRO A 156 -6.05 31.54 -7.12
CA PRO A 156 -4.70 31.17 -6.71
C PRO A 156 -3.99 30.36 -7.78
N MET A 157 -2.70 30.68 -8.01
CA MET A 157 -1.85 30.06 -9.02
C MET A 157 -0.68 29.32 -8.36
N LYS A 158 -0.14 28.34 -9.06
CA LYS A 158 1.08 27.60 -8.68
C LYS A 158 1.86 27.14 -9.89
N MET A 159 3.16 26.92 -9.71
CA MET A 159 3.98 26.27 -10.72
C MET A 159 3.74 24.75 -10.73
N SER A 160 3.44 24.20 -11.88
CA SER A 160 3.31 22.76 -12.08
C SER A 160 4.68 22.09 -12.05
N LEU A 161 4.91 21.20 -11.10
CA LEU A 161 6.15 20.43 -11.02
C LEU A 161 6.39 19.52 -12.24
N ARG A 162 5.33 19.16 -12.97
CA ARG A 162 5.42 18.29 -14.15
C ARG A 162 5.74 19.03 -15.43
N THR A 163 5.19 20.23 -15.61
CA THR A 163 5.27 20.96 -16.88
C THR A 163 6.07 22.25 -16.81
N GLY A 164 6.47 22.69 -15.60
CA GLY A 164 7.13 23.97 -15.40
C GLY A 164 6.29 25.21 -15.71
N LYS A 165 4.98 25.03 -16.01
CA LYS A 165 4.07 26.12 -16.36
C LYS A 165 3.18 26.52 -15.19
N GLU A 166 2.76 27.77 -15.14
CA GLU A 166 1.74 28.23 -14.20
C GLU A 166 0.42 27.50 -14.40
N THR A 167 -0.23 27.11 -13.32
CA THR A 167 -1.54 26.45 -13.30
C THR A 167 -2.32 26.88 -12.08
N PHE A 168 -3.65 26.72 -12.12
CA PHE A 168 -4.51 27.02 -10.96
C PHE A 168 -4.20 26.12 -9.76
N ALA A 169 -4.07 26.73 -8.58
CA ALA A 169 -3.85 26.06 -7.30
C ALA A 169 -5.19 25.66 -6.66
N PHE A 170 -5.97 24.80 -7.33
CA PHE A 170 -7.33 24.41 -6.94
C PHE A 170 -7.45 23.00 -6.34
N ALA A 171 -6.34 22.33 -6.03
CA ALA A 171 -6.41 21.08 -5.31
C ALA A 171 -6.71 21.32 -3.81
N LYS A 172 -7.39 20.37 -3.18
CA LYS A 172 -7.70 20.44 -1.73
C LYS A 172 -6.46 20.65 -0.85
N SER A 173 -5.29 20.18 -1.30
CA SER A 173 -4.01 20.33 -0.61
C SER A 173 -3.32 21.67 -0.86
N ASP A 174 -3.75 22.45 -1.85
CA ASP A 174 -3.11 23.72 -2.21
C ASP A 174 -3.38 24.80 -1.17
N GLU A 175 -2.36 25.55 -0.77
CA GLU A 175 -2.47 26.60 0.25
C GLU A 175 -3.47 27.69 -0.17
N GLY A 176 -3.45 28.09 -1.45
CA GLY A 176 -4.41 29.05 -1.98
C GLY A 176 -5.85 28.59 -1.85
N MET A 177 -6.11 27.29 -2.06
CA MET A 177 -7.46 26.73 -1.89
C MET A 177 -7.90 26.66 -0.43
N LYS A 178 -6.96 26.40 0.48
CA LYS A 178 -7.23 26.44 1.93
C LYS A 178 -7.52 27.86 2.40
N ALA A 179 -6.73 28.83 1.95
CA ALA A 179 -6.97 30.23 2.29
C ALA A 179 -8.36 30.73 1.80
N LEU A 180 -8.82 30.24 0.67
CA LEU A 180 -10.16 30.57 0.17
C LEU A 180 -11.31 29.94 1.01
N LEU A 181 -11.08 28.82 1.70
CA LEU A 181 -12.06 28.25 2.65
C LEU A 181 -12.25 29.13 3.88
N ASP A 182 -11.22 29.88 4.28
CA ASP A 182 -11.23 30.78 5.42
C ASP A 182 -11.37 32.26 4.98
N HIS A 183 -11.81 32.51 3.73
CA HIS A 183 -11.97 33.84 3.18
C HIS A 183 -13.05 34.65 3.92
N GLU A 184 -12.86 35.97 4.08
CA GLU A 184 -13.81 36.84 4.80
C GLU A 184 -15.22 36.88 4.19
N ASN A 185 -15.34 36.67 2.87
CA ASN A 185 -16.63 36.62 2.18
C ASN A 185 -17.26 35.21 2.27
N PRO A 186 -18.44 35.06 2.91
CA PRO A 186 -19.15 33.78 3.05
C PRO A 186 -19.53 33.13 1.71
N ASP A 187 -19.78 33.92 0.65
CA ASP A 187 -20.13 33.42 -0.68
C ASP A 187 -18.92 32.73 -1.33
N VAL A 188 -17.73 33.28 -1.11
CA VAL A 188 -16.48 32.66 -1.57
C VAL A 188 -16.23 31.35 -0.81
N GLN A 189 -16.43 31.32 0.50
CA GLN A 189 -16.33 30.09 1.29
C GLN A 189 -17.31 29.03 0.78
N ALA A 190 -18.58 29.40 0.55
CA ALA A 190 -19.61 28.51 0.03
C ALA A 190 -19.25 27.98 -1.37
N LEU A 191 -18.79 28.85 -2.27
CA LEU A 191 -18.34 28.48 -3.63
C LEU A 191 -17.18 27.48 -3.61
N VAL A 192 -16.19 27.71 -2.75
CA VAL A 192 -15.03 26.83 -2.58
C VAL A 192 -15.43 25.49 -1.96
N ALA A 193 -16.29 25.49 -0.93
CA ALA A 193 -16.82 24.29 -0.30
C ALA A 193 -17.64 23.45 -1.31
N ALA A 194 -18.49 24.09 -2.11
CA ALA A 194 -19.27 23.45 -3.15
C ALA A 194 -18.36 22.81 -4.21
N ARG A 195 -17.34 23.53 -4.71
CA ARG A 195 -16.36 22.98 -5.65
C ARG A 195 -15.66 21.74 -5.11
N LEU A 196 -15.16 21.79 -3.89
CA LEU A 196 -14.48 20.64 -3.26
C LEU A 196 -15.43 19.45 -3.09
N GLY A 197 -16.66 19.71 -2.66
CA GLY A 197 -17.70 18.68 -2.50
C GLY A 197 -18.13 18.07 -3.84
N VAL A 198 -18.36 18.87 -4.86
CA VAL A 198 -18.77 18.39 -6.20
C VAL A 198 -17.66 17.64 -6.92
N LYS A 199 -16.41 18.10 -6.81
CA LYS A 199 -15.27 17.48 -7.48
C LYS A 199 -14.83 16.16 -6.84
N SER A 200 -15.17 15.94 -5.59
CA SER A 200 -14.88 14.69 -4.89
C SER A 200 -15.97 13.64 -5.17
N THR A 201 -15.77 12.83 -6.20
CA THR A 201 -16.68 11.71 -6.53
C THR A 201 -16.21 10.37 -5.96
N LEU A 202 -15.07 10.35 -5.27
CA LEU A 202 -14.42 9.11 -4.84
C LEU A 202 -15.29 8.29 -3.87
N GLU A 203 -15.90 8.95 -2.89
CA GLU A 203 -16.75 8.30 -1.89
C GLU A 203 -18.05 7.78 -2.52
N GLU A 204 -18.71 8.60 -3.32
CA GLU A 204 -19.89 8.23 -4.10
C GLU A 204 -19.62 7.02 -5.01
N THR A 205 -18.55 7.08 -5.81
CA THR A 205 -18.18 6.02 -6.73
C THR A 205 -17.80 4.72 -6.01
N ARG A 206 -17.09 4.81 -4.87
CA ARG A 206 -16.76 3.63 -4.05
C ARG A 206 -18.00 3.01 -3.44
N THR A 207 -18.91 3.82 -2.88
CA THR A 207 -20.15 3.34 -2.27
C THR A 207 -21.04 2.68 -3.31
N GLN A 208 -21.23 3.30 -4.48
CA GLN A 208 -22.01 2.71 -5.57
C GLN A 208 -21.43 1.36 -6.01
N ARG A 209 -20.11 1.25 -6.13
CA ARG A 209 -19.45 0.00 -6.48
C ARG A 209 -19.66 -1.10 -5.44
N PHE A 210 -19.69 -0.76 -4.15
CA PHE A 210 -19.99 -1.73 -3.10
C PHE A 210 -21.44 -2.20 -3.18
N ILE A 211 -22.39 -1.30 -3.46
CA ILE A 211 -23.80 -1.65 -3.72
C ILE A 211 -23.90 -2.58 -4.93
N ASP A 212 -23.23 -2.29 -6.03
CA ASP A 212 -23.24 -3.12 -7.23
C ASP A 212 -22.66 -4.52 -6.96
N MET A 213 -21.65 -4.63 -6.10
CA MET A 213 -21.09 -5.92 -5.67
C MET A 213 -22.04 -6.68 -4.73
N ALA A 214 -22.67 -5.98 -3.78
CA ALA A 214 -23.68 -6.56 -2.89
C ALA A 214 -24.83 -7.17 -3.68
N GLY A 215 -25.36 -6.43 -4.66
CA GLY A 215 -26.45 -6.91 -5.53
C GLY A 215 -26.07 -8.10 -6.42
N ARG A 216 -24.81 -8.22 -6.84
CA ARG A 216 -24.34 -9.31 -7.69
C ARG A 216 -23.96 -10.57 -6.93
N PHE A 217 -23.29 -10.43 -5.79
CA PHE A 217 -22.60 -11.54 -5.12
C PHE A 217 -23.10 -11.78 -3.70
N GLY A 218 -23.81 -10.83 -3.07
CA GLY A 218 -24.14 -10.85 -1.64
C GLY A 218 -22.91 -10.86 -0.71
N LYS A 219 -21.71 -10.98 -1.29
CA LYS A 219 -20.42 -11.08 -0.62
C LYS A 219 -19.45 -10.08 -1.21
N LEU A 220 -18.44 -9.72 -0.43
CA LEU A 220 -17.37 -8.83 -0.85
C LEU A 220 -16.15 -9.62 -1.36
N PRO A 221 -15.94 -9.72 -2.68
CA PRO A 221 -14.68 -10.20 -3.24
C PRO A 221 -13.56 -9.21 -2.87
N VAL A 222 -12.40 -9.74 -2.45
CA VAL A 222 -11.25 -8.93 -2.06
C VAL A 222 -10.19 -8.96 -3.18
N PRO A 223 -10.22 -7.99 -4.12
CA PRO A 223 -9.34 -8.00 -5.28
C PRO A 223 -7.97 -7.43 -4.92
N LEU A 224 -7.04 -8.31 -4.58
CA LEU A 224 -5.64 -7.96 -4.30
C LEU A 224 -4.72 -8.58 -5.35
N LYS A 225 -3.71 -7.81 -5.75
CA LYS A 225 -2.58 -8.31 -6.54
C LYS A 225 -1.49 -8.76 -5.58
N TYR A 226 -1.15 -10.03 -5.62
CA TYR A 226 0.08 -10.54 -5.03
C TYR A 226 1.28 -9.88 -5.74
N TYR A 227 2.27 -9.42 -4.99
CA TYR A 227 3.39 -8.63 -5.52
C TYR A 227 2.94 -7.44 -6.39
N GLY A 228 1.93 -6.70 -5.91
CA GLY A 228 1.41 -5.52 -6.60
C GLY A 228 2.35 -4.30 -6.55
N ALA A 229 3.27 -4.27 -5.60
CA ALA A 229 4.36 -3.31 -5.48
C ALA A 229 5.72 -4.02 -5.59
N MET A 230 6.77 -3.29 -6.00
CA MET A 230 8.12 -3.83 -6.13
C MET A 230 8.70 -4.39 -4.83
N THR A 231 8.22 -3.95 -3.68
CA THR A 231 8.58 -4.44 -2.35
C THR A 231 7.83 -5.71 -1.95
N GLY A 232 7.08 -6.32 -2.86
CA GLY A 232 6.29 -7.52 -2.65
C GLY A 232 4.96 -7.30 -1.92
N ARG A 233 4.61 -6.06 -1.55
CA ARG A 233 3.34 -5.75 -0.90
C ARG A 233 2.17 -6.00 -1.83
N TRP A 234 1.03 -6.39 -1.23
CA TRP A 234 -0.23 -6.48 -1.96
C TRP A 234 -0.70 -5.09 -2.40
N ALA A 235 -1.26 -5.02 -3.59
CA ALA A 235 -1.91 -3.80 -4.09
C ALA A 235 -3.35 -4.11 -4.49
N ALA A 236 -4.22 -3.14 -4.30
CA ALA A 236 -5.61 -3.26 -4.76
C ALA A 236 -5.71 -3.31 -6.29
N THR A 237 -6.72 -4.00 -6.79
CA THR A 237 -7.09 -4.06 -8.21
C THR A 237 -8.58 -3.82 -8.39
N ASP A 238 -9.07 -3.84 -9.62
CA ASP A 238 -10.49 -3.74 -10.01
C ASP A 238 -11.21 -2.52 -9.43
N GLY A 239 -10.45 -1.45 -9.15
CA GLY A 239 -10.99 -0.20 -8.63
C GLY A 239 -11.56 -0.29 -7.20
N THR A 240 -11.44 -1.44 -6.53
CA THR A 240 -11.90 -1.65 -5.15
C THR A 240 -10.71 -1.67 -4.21
N ASN A 241 -10.36 -0.50 -3.67
CA ASN A 241 -9.21 -0.37 -2.78
C ASN A 241 -9.65 -0.38 -1.31
N LEU A 242 -9.69 -1.57 -0.71
CA LEU A 242 -9.99 -1.75 0.71
C LEU A 242 -8.84 -1.27 1.62
N GLN A 243 -7.60 -1.20 1.11
CA GLN A 243 -6.42 -0.80 1.88
C GLN A 243 -6.44 0.70 2.23
N ASN A 244 -7.18 1.53 1.45
CA ASN A 244 -7.26 2.97 1.61
C ASN A 244 -8.63 3.47 2.11
N LEU A 245 -9.38 2.63 2.81
CA LEU A 245 -10.60 3.07 3.49
C LEU A 245 -10.23 3.88 4.75
N PRO A 246 -10.72 5.12 4.89
CA PRO A 246 -10.40 5.96 6.05
C PRO A 246 -10.80 5.32 7.38
N ARG A 247 -10.16 5.74 8.46
CA ARG A 247 -10.63 5.40 9.81
C ARG A 247 -12.00 6.05 10.03
N GLY A 248 -12.95 5.31 10.64
CA GLY A 248 -14.33 5.80 10.85
C GLY A 248 -15.16 5.90 9.56
N SER A 249 -14.71 5.29 8.46
CA SER A 249 -15.49 5.26 7.21
C SER A 249 -16.72 4.36 7.35
N THR A 250 -17.88 4.85 6.93
CA THR A 250 -19.12 4.06 6.84
C THR A 250 -18.97 2.84 5.94
N LEU A 251 -18.07 2.89 4.96
CA LEU A 251 -17.75 1.72 4.13
C LEU A 251 -17.13 0.57 4.94
N LYS A 252 -16.38 0.87 6.02
CA LYS A 252 -15.91 -0.18 6.95
C LYS A 252 -17.03 -0.74 7.82
N GLU A 253 -18.01 0.07 8.18
CA GLU A 253 -19.20 -0.36 8.92
C GLU A 253 -20.08 -1.27 8.08
N ALA A 254 -20.14 -1.04 6.76
CA ALA A 254 -20.90 -1.84 5.82
C ALA A 254 -20.24 -3.19 5.46
N ILE A 255 -18.97 -3.42 5.82
CA ILE A 255 -18.31 -4.72 5.64
C ILE A 255 -18.53 -5.54 6.90
N VAL A 256 -19.30 -6.62 6.79
CA VAL A 256 -19.80 -7.37 7.95
C VAL A 256 -19.44 -8.85 7.89
N ALA A 257 -19.38 -9.48 9.06
CA ALA A 257 -19.33 -10.92 9.20
C ALA A 257 -20.74 -11.54 9.06
N PRO A 258 -20.89 -12.79 8.63
CA PRO A 258 -22.12 -13.54 8.75
C PRO A 258 -22.58 -13.69 10.21
N ASP A 259 -23.88 -13.95 10.42
CA ASP A 259 -24.42 -14.23 11.76
C ASP A 259 -23.69 -15.40 12.43
N GLY A 260 -23.40 -15.27 13.72
CA GLY A 260 -22.62 -16.26 14.48
C GLY A 260 -21.10 -16.21 14.25
N TRP A 261 -20.61 -15.20 13.49
CA TRP A 261 -19.20 -15.01 13.18
C TRP A 261 -18.75 -13.58 13.47
N LYS A 262 -17.46 -13.40 13.70
CA LYS A 262 -16.80 -12.08 13.81
C LYS A 262 -15.61 -11.98 12.88
N ILE A 263 -15.32 -10.75 12.49
CA ILE A 263 -14.03 -10.40 11.89
C ILE A 263 -13.05 -10.16 13.04
N VAL A 264 -11.99 -10.97 13.10
CA VAL A 264 -10.87 -10.76 14.03
C VAL A 264 -9.70 -10.23 13.22
N GLY A 265 -9.24 -9.03 13.54
CA GLY A 265 -8.11 -8.39 12.86
C GLY A 265 -6.97 -8.12 13.83
N ALA A 266 -5.74 -8.28 13.36
CA ALA A 266 -4.56 -7.91 14.12
C ALA A 266 -3.51 -7.25 13.20
N ASP A 267 -2.80 -6.26 13.76
CA ASP A 267 -1.82 -5.41 13.09
C ASP A 267 -0.45 -5.52 13.77
N LEU A 268 0.61 -5.62 12.98
CA LEU A 268 1.99 -5.61 13.47
C LEU A 268 2.39 -4.19 13.90
N SER A 269 2.57 -3.98 15.19
CA SER A 269 2.89 -2.67 15.76
C SER A 269 4.25 -2.16 15.28
N ASN A 270 4.27 -1.04 14.54
CA ASN A 270 5.48 -0.36 14.07
C ASN A 270 6.46 -1.27 13.31
N ILE A 271 5.98 -2.17 12.47
CA ILE A 271 6.81 -3.21 11.86
C ILE A 271 7.96 -2.63 11.02
N GLU A 272 7.73 -1.59 10.22
CA GLU A 272 8.79 -0.96 9.43
C GLU A 272 9.87 -0.34 10.31
N LEU A 273 9.49 0.27 11.44
CA LEU A 273 10.45 0.83 12.40
C LEU A 273 11.28 -0.28 13.05
N ARG A 274 10.63 -1.36 13.52
CA ARG A 274 11.30 -2.52 14.12
C ARG A 274 12.29 -3.18 13.18
N VAL A 275 11.85 -3.48 11.98
CA VAL A 275 12.68 -4.07 10.93
C VAL A 275 13.81 -3.12 10.52
N GLY A 276 13.53 -1.82 10.39
CA GLY A 276 14.53 -0.82 10.04
C GLY A 276 15.64 -0.69 11.08
N LEU A 277 15.28 -0.58 12.36
CA LEU A 277 16.26 -0.53 13.45
C LEU A 277 17.09 -1.82 13.54
N TYR A 278 16.43 -2.98 13.40
CA TYR A 278 17.09 -4.28 13.43
C TYR A 278 18.08 -4.42 12.26
N PHE A 279 17.65 -4.14 11.05
CA PHE A 279 18.48 -4.22 9.84
C PHE A 279 19.69 -3.28 9.91
N ALA A 280 19.49 -2.06 10.40
CA ALA A 280 20.55 -1.07 10.58
C ALA A 280 21.50 -1.37 11.76
N GLY A 281 21.18 -2.33 12.64
CA GLY A 281 21.93 -2.57 13.86
C GLY A 281 21.78 -1.48 14.93
N GLN A 282 20.70 -0.68 14.90
CA GLN A 282 20.39 0.33 15.91
C GLN A 282 19.78 -0.32 17.16
N MET A 283 20.59 -1.12 17.85
CA MET A 283 20.15 -2.05 18.90
C MET A 283 19.72 -1.34 20.19
N ASP A 284 20.27 -0.18 20.51
CA ASP A 284 19.86 0.66 21.62
C ASP A 284 18.39 1.08 21.52
N LYS A 285 17.97 1.61 20.38
CA LYS A 285 16.59 2.02 20.12
C LYS A 285 15.65 0.82 19.97
N LEU A 286 16.15 -0.27 19.38
CA LEU A 286 15.38 -1.51 19.28
C LEU A 286 15.08 -2.13 20.64
N LYS A 287 16.02 -2.06 21.58
CA LYS A 287 15.84 -2.52 22.97
C LYS A 287 14.76 -1.70 23.68
N LEU A 288 14.81 -0.38 23.61
CA LEU A 288 13.76 0.49 24.18
C LEU A 288 12.38 0.15 23.63
N LEU A 289 12.29 -0.10 22.32
CA LEU A 289 11.03 -0.50 21.69
C LEU A 289 10.54 -1.87 22.14
N ALA A 290 11.46 -2.82 22.43
CA ALA A 290 11.14 -4.13 22.98
C ALA A 290 10.63 -4.04 24.43
N GLU A 291 11.16 -3.12 25.20
CA GLU A 291 10.74 -2.81 26.57
C GLU A 291 9.43 -2.01 26.64
N GLY A 292 8.85 -1.65 25.48
CA GLY A 292 7.56 -0.95 25.38
C GLY A 292 7.66 0.56 25.47
N VAL A 293 8.86 1.12 25.41
CA VAL A 293 9.07 2.58 25.39
C VAL A 293 8.50 3.15 24.09
N ASP A 294 7.76 4.25 24.20
CA ASP A 294 7.29 5.01 23.04
C ASP A 294 8.44 5.81 22.42
N LEU A 295 9.05 5.28 21.36
CA LEU A 295 10.18 5.94 20.69
C LEU A 295 9.81 7.30 20.11
N TYR A 296 8.53 7.59 19.88
CA TYR A 296 8.10 8.93 19.44
C TYR A 296 8.22 9.95 20.57
N LYS A 297 7.87 9.55 21.81
CA LYS A 297 8.13 10.33 23.03
C LYS A 297 9.62 10.44 23.31
N ASP A 298 10.36 9.34 23.25
CA ASP A 298 11.83 9.32 23.44
C ASP A 298 12.54 10.30 22.51
N PHE A 299 12.19 10.30 21.24
CA PHE A 299 12.76 11.24 20.28
C PHE A 299 12.30 12.69 20.52
N ALA A 300 11.02 12.90 20.86
CA ALA A 300 10.52 14.22 21.21
C ALA A 300 11.22 14.78 22.46
N SER A 301 11.48 13.97 23.48
CA SER A 301 12.28 14.34 24.66
C SER A 301 13.66 14.88 24.26
N SER A 302 14.37 14.20 23.36
CA SER A 302 15.65 14.66 22.81
C SER A 302 15.53 15.96 22.00
N VAL A 303 14.45 16.10 21.19
CA VAL A 303 14.21 17.29 20.37
C VAL A 303 13.90 18.52 21.23
N PHE A 304 13.02 18.40 22.20
CA PHE A 304 12.54 19.52 23.01
C PHE A 304 13.34 19.72 24.30
N ASN A 305 14.30 18.84 24.57
CA ASN A 305 15.12 18.84 25.79
C ASN A 305 14.27 18.86 27.08
N VAL A 306 13.27 17.98 27.12
CA VAL A 306 12.35 17.77 28.25
C VAL A 306 12.44 16.31 28.73
N GLY A 307 11.98 16.05 29.95
CA GLY A 307 11.89 14.66 30.47
C GLY A 307 10.94 13.82 29.60
N TYR A 308 11.18 12.51 29.53
CA TYR A 308 10.32 11.59 28.77
C TYR A 308 8.84 11.68 29.18
N ASP A 309 8.57 11.78 30.49
CA ASP A 309 7.22 11.88 31.03
C ASP A 309 6.57 13.25 30.82
N ASP A 310 7.40 14.29 30.65
CA ASP A 310 6.98 15.68 30.45
C ASP A 310 6.65 16.00 28.97
N VAL A 311 6.84 15.04 28.05
CA VAL A 311 6.51 15.21 26.62
C VAL A 311 4.99 15.27 26.45
N ASP A 312 4.48 16.39 25.98
CA ASP A 312 3.07 16.60 25.67
C ASP A 312 2.65 15.96 24.32
N ASP A 313 1.36 15.96 24.02
CA ASP A 313 0.79 15.34 22.82
C ASP A 313 1.24 16.02 21.51
N ASP A 314 1.45 17.33 21.51
CA ASP A 314 1.93 18.09 20.35
C ASP A 314 3.41 17.74 20.06
N GLN A 315 4.25 17.71 21.10
CA GLN A 315 5.65 17.32 21.01
C GLN A 315 5.77 15.87 20.55
N ARG A 316 4.98 14.95 21.13
CA ARG A 316 4.92 13.56 20.70
C ARG A 316 4.49 13.43 19.24
N PHE A 317 3.54 14.24 18.80
CA PHE A 317 3.08 14.26 17.40
C PHE A 317 4.21 14.70 16.44
N ILE A 318 4.99 15.71 16.81
CA ILE A 318 6.18 16.15 16.06
C ILE A 318 7.22 15.02 16.06
N GLY A 319 7.49 14.40 17.20
CA GLY A 319 8.38 13.25 17.31
C GLY A 319 7.98 12.10 16.38
N LYS A 320 6.70 11.75 16.36
CA LYS A 320 6.14 10.71 15.47
C LYS A 320 6.31 11.06 13.99
N THR A 321 5.92 12.27 13.59
CA THR A 321 6.00 12.72 12.20
C THR A 321 7.46 12.75 11.74
N SER A 322 8.37 13.19 12.62
CA SER A 322 9.79 13.23 12.36
C SER A 322 10.38 11.83 12.18
N GLN A 323 10.16 10.91 13.11
CA GLN A 323 10.70 9.56 13.01
C GLN A 323 10.22 8.81 11.76
N LEU A 324 8.92 8.86 11.46
CA LEU A 324 8.35 8.22 10.29
C LEU A 324 8.88 8.79 8.96
N SER A 325 9.32 10.05 8.97
CA SER A 325 9.92 10.69 7.81
C SER A 325 11.42 10.46 7.73
N LEU A 326 12.12 10.63 8.86
CA LEU A 326 13.58 10.67 8.92
C LEU A 326 14.24 9.30 8.81
N ILE A 327 13.57 8.23 9.22
CA ILE A 327 14.07 6.86 9.03
C ILE A 327 14.41 6.57 7.55
N TYR A 328 13.79 7.29 6.63
CA TYR A 328 13.99 7.16 5.19
C TYR A 328 14.79 8.32 4.57
N GLY A 329 15.59 9.02 5.39
CA GLY A 329 16.53 10.02 4.91
C GLY A 329 15.91 11.34 4.45
N THR A 330 14.73 11.69 4.95
CA THR A 330 14.07 12.97 4.65
C THR A 330 14.96 14.15 5.06
N GLY A 331 15.04 15.16 4.19
CA GLY A 331 15.76 16.41 4.48
C GLY A 331 14.87 17.46 5.17
N PRO A 332 15.49 18.57 5.68
CA PRO A 332 14.81 19.57 6.49
C PRO A 332 13.55 20.17 5.85
N ASN A 333 13.62 20.60 4.59
CA ASN A 333 12.48 21.22 3.90
C ASN A 333 11.27 20.27 3.74
N LYS A 334 11.53 18.98 3.45
CA LYS A 334 10.45 17.99 3.37
C LYS A 334 9.87 17.68 4.74
N LEU A 335 10.68 17.62 5.79
CA LEU A 335 10.23 17.43 7.17
C LEU A 335 9.32 18.59 7.61
N ARG A 336 9.79 19.85 7.43
CA ARG A 336 9.00 21.06 7.72
C ARG A 336 7.62 21.00 7.05
N ASN A 337 7.61 20.71 5.74
CA ASN A 337 6.35 20.59 4.99
C ASN A 337 5.46 19.45 5.52
N ALA A 338 6.02 18.29 5.88
CA ALA A 338 5.24 17.20 6.45
C ALA A 338 4.59 17.58 7.79
N ILE A 339 5.34 18.22 8.69
CA ILE A 339 4.82 18.70 9.97
C ILE A 339 3.73 19.74 9.73
N LYS A 340 3.99 20.75 8.88
CA LYS A 340 3.01 21.80 8.54
C LYS A 340 1.71 21.22 7.97
N MET A 341 1.81 20.25 7.04
CA MET A 341 0.63 19.60 6.45
C MET A 341 -0.20 18.79 7.46
N MET A 342 0.44 18.17 8.44
CA MET A 342 -0.22 17.26 9.37
C MET A 342 -0.72 17.96 10.64
N SER A 343 0.00 18.99 11.13
CA SER A 343 -0.34 19.72 12.36
C SER A 343 -0.91 21.13 12.13
N GLY A 344 -0.77 21.66 10.91
CA GLY A 344 -1.04 23.07 10.63
C GLY A 344 0.04 24.05 11.14
N LYS A 345 1.02 23.57 11.93
CA LYS A 345 2.08 24.40 12.53
C LYS A 345 3.33 24.43 11.65
N ASP A 346 3.87 25.60 11.36
CA ASP A 346 5.14 25.76 10.67
C ASP A 346 6.26 25.95 11.70
N ILE A 347 7.18 24.96 11.75
CA ILE A 347 8.29 24.97 12.71
C ILE A 347 9.50 25.83 12.26
N GLY A 348 9.47 26.37 11.03
CA GLY A 348 10.61 27.07 10.45
C GLY A 348 11.71 26.14 9.91
N GLU A 349 12.67 26.72 9.17
CA GLU A 349 13.75 25.96 8.51
C GLU A 349 14.84 25.53 9.49
N ASP A 350 15.25 26.42 10.39
CA ASP A 350 16.32 26.16 11.36
C ASP A 350 15.92 25.05 12.33
N GLU A 351 14.68 25.07 12.81
CA GLU A 351 14.16 24.02 13.70
C GLU A 351 14.04 22.69 12.97
N ALA A 352 13.55 22.68 11.73
CA ALA A 352 13.53 21.47 10.92
C ALA A 352 14.93 20.90 10.69
N LYS A 353 15.93 21.74 10.46
CA LYS A 353 17.33 21.34 10.35
C LYS A 353 17.86 20.76 11.67
N ARG A 354 17.60 21.42 12.79
CA ARG A 354 17.97 20.94 14.13
C ARG A 354 17.40 19.55 14.42
N ILE A 355 16.12 19.32 14.13
CA ILE A 355 15.46 18.01 14.31
C ILE A 355 16.14 16.93 13.45
N VAL A 356 16.44 17.24 12.19
CA VAL A 356 17.16 16.31 11.30
C VAL A 356 18.56 15.98 11.83
N ASP A 357 19.29 16.95 12.35
CA ASP A 357 20.64 16.75 12.86
C ASP A 357 20.63 15.91 14.15
N ILE A 358 19.67 16.15 15.06
CA ILE A 358 19.43 15.31 16.25
C ILE A 358 19.16 13.87 15.83
N TYR A 359 18.23 13.66 14.88
CA TYR A 359 17.92 12.30 14.40
C TYR A 359 19.17 11.60 13.85
N ARG A 360 19.94 12.25 13.01
CA ARG A 360 21.15 11.68 12.38
C ARG A 360 22.26 11.38 13.38
N ARG A 361 22.28 12.06 14.53
CA ARG A 361 23.16 11.77 15.68
C ARG A 361 22.66 10.56 16.46
N ASP A 362 21.37 10.55 16.84
CA ASP A 362 20.78 9.54 17.74
C ASP A 362 20.50 8.22 17.02
N TYR A 363 20.36 8.26 15.68
CA TYR A 363 20.11 7.09 14.81
C TYR A 363 21.27 6.93 13.80
N SER A 364 22.50 6.97 14.28
CA SER A 364 23.71 6.95 13.43
C SER A 364 23.81 5.68 12.58
N ARG A 365 23.43 4.51 13.10
CA ARG A 365 23.42 3.24 12.36
C ARG A 365 22.40 3.23 11.22
N VAL A 366 21.25 3.85 11.41
CA VAL A 366 20.27 4.03 10.32
C VAL A 366 20.87 4.92 9.23
N LYS A 367 21.55 6.01 9.61
CA LYS A 367 22.23 6.88 8.64
C LYS A 367 23.35 6.14 7.89
N GLU A 368 24.12 5.29 8.54
CA GLU A 368 25.15 4.44 7.90
C GLU A 368 24.54 3.51 6.86
N SER A 369 23.39 2.88 7.17
CA SER A 369 22.68 2.02 6.22
C SER A 369 22.19 2.76 4.95
N TRP A 370 21.99 4.09 5.02
CA TRP A 370 21.71 4.87 3.81
C TRP A 370 22.91 4.95 2.87
N TYR A 371 24.12 5.10 3.40
CA TYR A 371 25.36 5.11 2.60
C TYR A 371 25.66 3.72 2.06
N GLU A 372 25.38 2.66 2.83
CA GLU A 372 25.45 1.30 2.32
C GLU A 372 24.46 1.07 1.18
N GLY A 373 23.23 1.59 1.27
CA GLY A 373 22.26 1.54 0.20
C GLY A 373 22.78 2.15 -1.12
N ASP A 374 23.54 3.25 -1.07
CA ASP A 374 24.19 3.81 -2.26
C ASP A 374 25.29 2.86 -2.82
N LYS A 375 26.07 2.20 -1.95
CA LYS A 375 27.04 1.19 -2.39
C LYS A 375 26.36 0.02 -3.08
N MET A 376 25.17 -0.41 -2.60
CA MET A 376 24.39 -1.47 -3.25
C MET A 376 23.95 -1.08 -4.67
N LEU A 377 23.55 0.19 -4.88
CA LEU A 377 23.22 0.68 -6.23
C LEU A 377 24.44 0.60 -7.18
N HIS A 378 25.65 0.90 -6.69
CA HIS A 378 26.88 0.70 -7.45
C HIS A 378 27.10 -0.78 -7.76
N ALA A 379 27.02 -1.66 -6.77
CA ALA A 379 27.23 -3.09 -6.96
C ALA A 379 26.25 -3.69 -7.99
N MET A 380 24.98 -3.31 -7.91
CA MET A 380 23.95 -3.76 -8.86
C MET A 380 24.22 -3.26 -10.29
N ARG A 381 24.62 -1.99 -10.48
CA ARG A 381 25.00 -1.46 -11.80
C ARG A 381 26.20 -2.21 -12.36
N ASP A 382 27.22 -2.42 -11.55
CA ASP A 382 28.50 -3.00 -11.96
C ASP A 382 28.47 -4.54 -12.03
N ASN A 383 27.28 -5.12 -11.80
CA ASN A 383 27.01 -6.56 -11.78
C ASN A 383 27.94 -7.33 -10.83
N THR A 384 28.23 -6.77 -9.67
CA THR A 384 29.09 -7.37 -8.63
C THR A 384 28.25 -7.92 -7.49
N ALA A 385 28.68 -9.06 -6.92
CA ALA A 385 28.07 -9.63 -5.73
C ALA A 385 28.61 -8.94 -4.47
N THR A 386 27.72 -8.66 -3.52
CA THR A 386 28.05 -8.07 -2.22
C THR A 386 26.97 -8.40 -1.18
N VAL A 387 27.10 -7.85 0.02
CA VAL A 387 26.14 -8.05 1.12
C VAL A 387 25.64 -6.69 1.58
N PHE A 388 24.34 -6.60 1.86
CA PHE A 388 23.67 -5.43 2.42
C PHE A 388 23.18 -5.71 3.84
N GLY A 389 23.60 -4.91 4.81
CA GLY A 389 23.26 -5.02 6.22
C GLY A 389 24.26 -5.87 7.02
N GLU A 390 24.54 -5.44 8.24
CA GLU A 390 25.48 -6.09 9.15
C GLU A 390 24.78 -7.16 10.02
N VAL A 391 23.67 -6.80 10.64
CA VAL A 391 22.92 -7.68 11.56
C VAL A 391 22.06 -8.69 10.82
N LEU A 392 21.51 -8.29 9.69
CA LEU A 392 20.74 -9.13 8.77
C LEU A 392 21.36 -9.05 7.38
N PRO A 393 22.39 -9.84 7.09
CA PRO A 393 23.08 -9.78 5.81
C PRO A 393 22.19 -10.32 4.68
N LEU A 394 21.87 -9.45 3.72
CA LEU A 394 21.15 -9.82 2.50
C LEU A 394 22.12 -9.90 1.34
N SER A 395 22.09 -10.99 0.58
CA SER A 395 22.88 -11.12 -0.65
C SER A 395 22.41 -10.13 -1.70
N VAL A 396 23.35 -9.42 -2.32
CA VAL A 396 23.12 -8.58 -3.50
C VAL A 396 23.82 -9.25 -4.66
N LEU A 397 23.05 -9.75 -5.63
CA LEU A 397 23.54 -10.57 -6.73
C LEU A 397 23.56 -9.77 -8.04
N GLY A 398 24.35 -8.71 -8.08
CA GLY A 398 24.50 -7.87 -9.27
C GLY A 398 23.15 -7.37 -9.79
N GLN A 399 22.88 -7.53 -11.07
CA GLN A 399 21.64 -7.09 -11.72
C GLN A 399 20.40 -7.88 -11.28
N GLU A 400 20.54 -9.04 -10.65
CA GLU A 400 19.43 -9.77 -10.04
C GLU A 400 18.76 -8.95 -8.94
N GLY A 401 19.55 -8.14 -8.20
CA GLY A 401 19.07 -7.30 -7.11
C GLY A 401 19.38 -7.83 -5.72
N ILE A 402 18.59 -7.41 -4.73
CA ILE A 402 18.74 -7.82 -3.32
C ILE A 402 17.87 -9.05 -3.08
N GLU A 403 18.50 -10.18 -2.71
CA GLU A 403 17.79 -11.41 -2.36
C GLU A 403 17.09 -11.26 -1.01
N LEU A 404 15.79 -11.50 -1.00
CA LEU A 404 14.95 -11.45 0.20
C LEU A 404 14.87 -12.83 0.89
N PRO A 405 14.47 -12.92 2.17
CA PRO A 405 14.24 -14.20 2.86
C PRO A 405 13.24 -15.12 2.15
N SER A 406 12.32 -14.54 1.39
CA SER A 406 11.37 -15.26 0.52
C SER A 406 12.02 -15.95 -0.68
N LYS A 407 13.32 -15.75 -0.93
CA LYS A 407 14.08 -16.13 -2.14
C LYS A 407 13.67 -15.38 -3.40
N LEU A 408 12.83 -14.37 -3.28
CA LEU A 408 12.53 -13.42 -4.35
C LEU A 408 13.45 -12.20 -4.24
N PHE A 409 13.54 -11.43 -5.32
CA PHE A 409 14.49 -10.32 -5.42
C PHE A 409 13.79 -8.95 -5.39
N LEU A 410 14.39 -8.01 -4.68
CA LEU A 410 14.10 -6.60 -4.83
C LEU A 410 14.97 -6.06 -5.97
N ARG A 411 14.34 -5.76 -7.10
CA ARG A 411 15.00 -5.43 -8.37
C ARG A 411 14.90 -3.96 -8.73
N TYR A 412 15.95 -3.46 -9.42
CA TYR A 412 15.97 -2.12 -10.00
C TYR A 412 16.35 -2.21 -11.48
N PRO A 413 15.38 -2.53 -12.36
CA PRO A 413 15.64 -2.78 -13.78
C PRO A 413 16.31 -1.60 -14.47
N ASP A 414 17.27 -1.88 -15.37
CA ASP A 414 18.00 -0.87 -16.13
C ASP A 414 18.52 0.28 -15.24
N LEU A 415 19.15 -0.08 -14.10
CA LEU A 415 19.70 0.87 -13.14
C LEU A 415 20.85 1.67 -13.77
N LYS A 416 20.69 2.99 -13.82
CA LYS A 416 21.67 3.90 -14.43
C LYS A 416 21.94 5.08 -13.52
N GLN A 417 23.19 5.56 -13.59
CA GLN A 417 23.58 6.84 -13.00
C GLN A 417 23.69 7.87 -14.13
N HIS A 418 23.12 9.03 -13.94
CA HIS A 418 23.16 10.16 -14.87
C HIS A 418 23.46 11.45 -14.11
N VAL A 419 23.89 12.46 -14.83
CA VAL A 419 24.12 13.80 -14.26
C VAL A 419 22.87 14.64 -14.55
N ASN A 420 22.30 15.25 -13.51
CA ASN A 420 21.13 16.11 -13.65
C ASN A 420 21.52 17.55 -14.09
N GLU A 421 20.55 18.41 -14.33
CA GLU A 421 20.73 19.82 -14.74
C GLU A 421 21.59 20.63 -13.74
N MET A 422 21.63 20.23 -12.47
CA MET A 422 22.43 20.85 -11.41
C MET A 422 23.84 20.22 -11.28
N GLN A 423 24.31 19.48 -12.29
CA GLN A 423 25.59 18.77 -12.31
C GLN A 423 25.76 17.74 -11.15
N ARG A 424 24.67 17.20 -10.62
CA ARG A 424 24.68 16.19 -9.57
C ARG A 424 24.43 14.81 -10.16
N LYS A 425 25.19 13.81 -9.69
CA LYS A 425 24.96 12.40 -10.04
C LYS A 425 23.69 11.91 -9.38
N GLU A 426 22.80 11.34 -10.15
CA GLU A 426 21.53 10.75 -9.72
C GLU A 426 21.34 9.36 -10.28
N TRP A 427 20.74 8.49 -9.45
CA TRP A 427 20.36 7.15 -9.86
C TRP A 427 18.92 7.11 -10.33
N SER A 428 18.63 6.33 -11.35
CA SER A 428 17.28 5.99 -11.78
C SER A 428 17.21 4.58 -12.35
N TYR A 429 16.05 3.97 -12.23
CA TYR A 429 15.77 2.65 -12.81
C TYR A 429 14.47 2.71 -13.63
N ALA A 430 14.29 1.73 -14.54
CA ALA A 430 13.09 1.64 -15.36
C ALA A 430 11.91 1.09 -14.56
N GLN A 431 10.75 1.74 -14.64
CA GLN A 431 9.51 1.25 -14.10
C GLN A 431 8.38 1.49 -15.09
N ARG A 432 7.89 0.46 -15.75
CA ARG A 432 6.92 0.55 -16.86
C ARG A 432 7.47 1.44 -18.00
N ARG A 433 6.85 2.60 -18.23
CA ARG A 433 7.22 3.56 -19.30
C ARG A 433 8.00 4.76 -18.79
N GLU A 434 8.33 4.79 -17.51
CA GLU A 434 8.99 5.92 -16.85
C GLU A 434 10.28 5.48 -16.17
N ARG A 435 11.14 6.43 -15.87
CA ARG A 435 12.30 6.22 -15.01
C ARG A 435 12.01 6.80 -13.64
N VAL A 436 12.29 6.02 -12.60
CA VAL A 436 12.09 6.40 -11.21
C VAL A 436 13.45 6.68 -10.59
N ARG A 437 13.56 7.83 -9.94
CA ARG A 437 14.75 8.20 -9.19
C ARG A 437 14.89 7.33 -7.95
N ILE A 438 16.14 6.91 -7.68
CA ILE A 438 16.52 6.16 -6.48
C ILE A 438 17.80 6.74 -5.88
N HIS A 439 18.01 6.50 -4.61
CA HIS A 439 19.21 6.88 -3.84
C HIS A 439 19.31 5.95 -2.62
N GLY A 440 20.44 5.95 -1.91
CA GLY A 440 20.68 5.03 -0.82
C GLY A 440 19.57 4.93 0.24
N PRO A 441 19.09 6.06 0.81
CA PRO A 441 17.94 6.03 1.73
C PRO A 441 16.68 5.40 1.13
N LYS A 442 16.44 5.56 -0.19
CA LYS A 442 15.31 4.94 -0.85
C LYS A 442 15.53 3.44 -1.09
N CYS A 443 16.76 3.02 -1.38
CA CYS A 443 17.15 1.61 -1.43
C CYS A 443 16.91 0.94 -0.07
N TYR A 444 17.39 1.55 1.01
CA TYR A 444 17.12 1.14 2.39
C TYR A 444 15.61 1.04 2.68
N GLN A 445 14.83 2.08 2.36
CA GLN A 445 13.38 2.07 2.54
C GLN A 445 12.71 0.89 1.85
N ASN A 446 13.04 0.65 0.58
CA ASN A 446 12.45 -0.44 -0.18
C ASN A 446 12.81 -1.80 0.44
N THR A 447 14.05 -1.96 0.91
CA THR A 447 14.51 -3.17 1.61
C THR A 447 13.73 -3.40 2.89
N ILE A 448 13.58 -2.38 3.74
CA ILE A 448 12.79 -2.48 4.98
C ILE A 448 11.34 -2.85 4.71
N GLN A 449 10.72 -2.23 3.71
CA GLN A 449 9.35 -2.56 3.32
C GLN A 449 9.19 -3.98 2.81
N ALA A 450 10.18 -4.48 2.06
CA ALA A 450 10.18 -5.86 1.58
C ALA A 450 10.38 -6.87 2.73
N LEU A 451 11.27 -6.57 3.67
CA LEU A 451 11.47 -7.40 4.87
C LEU A 451 10.23 -7.41 5.77
N ALA A 452 9.60 -6.26 6.01
CA ALA A 452 8.34 -6.18 6.77
C ALA A 452 7.24 -7.02 6.10
N ARG A 453 7.16 -7.00 4.76
CA ARG A 453 6.27 -7.89 4.00
C ARG A 453 6.62 -9.35 4.21
N CYS A 454 7.89 -9.74 4.27
CA CYS A 454 8.30 -11.12 4.54
C CYS A 454 7.83 -11.58 5.94
N VAL A 455 8.01 -10.75 6.97
CA VAL A 455 7.50 -11.04 8.33
C VAL A 455 5.99 -11.26 8.31
N MET A 456 5.24 -10.34 7.71
CA MET A 456 3.78 -10.44 7.61
C MET A 456 3.32 -11.67 6.84
N ALA A 457 3.98 -11.97 5.71
CA ALA A 457 3.69 -13.10 4.85
C ALA A 457 3.85 -14.45 5.57
N GLU A 458 4.95 -14.66 6.27
CA GLU A 458 5.17 -15.87 7.06
C GLU A 458 4.15 -16.02 8.18
N SER A 459 3.83 -14.91 8.87
CA SER A 459 2.81 -14.91 9.91
C SER A 459 1.43 -15.26 9.34
N MET A 460 1.05 -14.71 8.19
CA MET A 460 -0.20 -15.07 7.50
C MET A 460 -0.27 -16.56 7.15
N VAL A 461 0.82 -17.15 6.66
CA VAL A 461 0.88 -18.59 6.36
C VAL A 461 0.73 -19.45 7.63
N ARG A 462 1.32 -19.02 8.76
CA ARG A 462 1.13 -19.71 10.03
C ARG A 462 -0.31 -19.62 10.55
N ILE A 463 -0.91 -18.41 10.50
CA ILE A 463 -2.30 -18.16 10.90
C ILE A 463 -3.27 -18.97 10.03
N ALA A 464 -3.06 -19.00 8.72
CA ALA A 464 -3.92 -19.69 7.76
C ALA A 464 -3.97 -21.22 7.95
N LYS A 465 -3.06 -21.81 8.71
CA LYS A 465 -3.13 -23.25 9.08
C LYS A 465 -4.35 -23.57 9.96
N ARG A 466 -4.90 -22.59 10.68
CA ARG A 466 -5.99 -22.78 11.65
C ARG A 466 -7.19 -21.87 11.45
N LEU A 467 -6.98 -20.68 10.87
CA LEU A 467 -8.02 -19.68 10.71
C LEU A 467 -8.10 -19.22 9.25
N PRO A 468 -9.31 -19.08 8.66
CA PRO A 468 -9.46 -18.56 7.31
C PRO A 468 -9.09 -17.06 7.29
N VAL A 469 -8.01 -16.73 6.59
CA VAL A 469 -7.64 -15.34 6.29
C VAL A 469 -8.55 -14.82 5.19
N VAL A 470 -9.25 -13.72 5.46
CA VAL A 470 -10.28 -13.17 4.56
C VAL A 470 -9.91 -11.83 3.95
N LEU A 471 -8.91 -11.15 4.54
CA LEU A 471 -8.45 -9.84 4.09
C LEU A 471 -7.06 -9.55 4.67
N THR A 472 -6.23 -8.83 3.93
CA THR A 472 -5.02 -8.18 4.46
C THR A 472 -5.01 -6.70 4.07
N ILE A 473 -4.63 -5.82 5.01
CA ILE A 473 -4.51 -4.38 4.81
C ILE A 473 -3.18 -3.94 5.37
N HIS A 474 -2.23 -3.58 4.51
CA HIS A 474 -0.86 -3.23 4.88
C HIS A 474 -0.21 -4.32 5.75
N ASP A 475 0.01 -4.03 7.01
CA ASP A 475 0.67 -4.92 7.99
C ASP A 475 -0.35 -5.60 8.94
N ALA A 476 -1.64 -5.61 8.55
CA ALA A 476 -2.73 -6.24 9.28
C ALA A 476 -3.32 -7.45 8.55
N VAL A 477 -3.67 -8.48 9.31
CA VAL A 477 -4.39 -9.68 8.87
C VAL A 477 -5.77 -9.73 9.48
N TYR A 478 -6.75 -10.17 8.70
CA TYR A 478 -8.14 -10.33 9.15
C TYR A 478 -8.61 -11.76 8.90
N CYS A 479 -9.18 -12.37 9.92
CA CYS A 479 -9.71 -13.72 9.88
C CYS A 479 -11.21 -13.73 10.19
N MET A 480 -11.93 -14.68 9.60
CA MET A 480 -13.33 -14.96 9.94
C MET A 480 -13.38 -16.04 11.02
N VAL A 481 -14.01 -15.75 12.15
CA VAL A 481 -13.96 -16.60 13.36
C VAL A 481 -15.37 -16.76 13.94
N PRO A 482 -15.81 -17.99 14.32
CA PRO A 482 -17.06 -18.17 15.05
C PRO A 482 -17.05 -17.41 16.39
N ASP A 483 -18.20 -16.86 16.79
CA ASP A 483 -18.34 -16.02 17.99
C ASP A 483 -17.69 -16.62 19.24
N GLN A 484 -17.93 -17.91 19.50
CA GLN A 484 -17.43 -18.62 20.67
C GLN A 484 -15.90 -18.82 20.67
N LEU A 485 -15.23 -18.61 19.55
CA LEU A 485 -13.78 -18.81 19.41
C LEU A 485 -12.99 -17.50 19.35
N VAL A 486 -13.65 -16.34 19.42
CA VAL A 486 -13.03 -15.02 19.20
C VAL A 486 -11.83 -14.77 20.12
N ASP A 487 -11.96 -15.02 21.43
CA ASP A 487 -10.87 -14.76 22.38
C ASP A 487 -9.70 -15.72 22.20
N LYS A 488 -9.99 -16.98 21.88
CA LYS A 488 -8.93 -17.96 21.54
C LYS A 488 -8.20 -17.55 20.25
N ALA A 489 -8.95 -17.09 19.25
CA ALA A 489 -8.41 -16.62 17.99
C ALA A 489 -7.54 -15.37 18.16
N LYS A 490 -7.98 -14.37 18.96
CA LYS A 490 -7.15 -13.20 19.29
C LYS A 490 -5.79 -13.59 19.88
N LYS A 491 -5.80 -14.45 20.91
CA LYS A 491 -4.57 -14.94 21.55
C LYS A 491 -3.68 -15.68 20.54
N PHE A 492 -4.26 -16.53 19.71
CA PHE A 492 -3.53 -17.28 18.70
C PHE A 492 -2.91 -16.34 17.64
N ILE A 493 -3.69 -15.42 17.06
CA ILE A 493 -3.20 -14.51 16.02
C ILE A 493 -2.06 -13.63 16.56
N VAL A 494 -2.22 -13.05 17.75
CA VAL A 494 -1.16 -12.25 18.39
C VAL A 494 0.10 -13.07 18.62
N LYS A 495 -0.03 -14.31 19.09
CA LYS A 495 1.12 -15.22 19.26
C LYS A 495 1.87 -15.43 17.95
N GLU A 496 1.16 -15.71 16.86
CA GLU A 496 1.76 -15.95 15.55
C GLU A 496 2.40 -14.67 14.95
N LEU A 497 1.80 -13.50 15.17
CA LEU A 497 2.37 -12.22 14.74
C LEU A 497 3.61 -11.82 15.56
N LYS A 498 3.66 -12.17 16.85
CA LYS A 498 4.81 -11.89 17.73
C LYS A 498 5.96 -12.88 17.57
N GLN A 499 5.74 -13.97 16.84
CA GLN A 499 6.79 -14.95 16.57
C GLN A 499 7.72 -14.42 15.48
N ALA A 500 8.95 -14.11 15.86
CA ALA A 500 10.00 -13.72 14.93
C ALA A 500 10.30 -14.83 13.91
N PRO A 501 10.59 -14.50 12.64
CA PRO A 501 11.01 -15.48 11.65
C PRO A 501 12.44 -15.98 11.95
N GLU A 502 12.78 -17.18 11.46
CA GLU A 502 14.10 -17.79 11.69
C GLU A 502 15.26 -16.91 11.19
N TRP A 503 15.07 -16.23 10.05
CA TRP A 503 16.06 -15.34 9.45
C TRP A 503 16.27 -14.02 10.24
N ALA A 504 15.41 -13.72 11.22
CA ALA A 504 15.52 -12.57 12.13
C ALA A 504 15.06 -12.96 13.55
N ALA A 505 15.63 -14.04 14.09
CA ALA A 505 15.19 -14.65 15.36
C ALA A 505 15.17 -13.69 16.55
N ASN A 506 16.03 -12.67 16.56
CA ASN A 506 16.13 -11.66 17.61
C ASN A 506 15.32 -10.38 17.33
N LEU A 507 14.49 -10.35 16.26
CA LEU A 507 13.63 -9.21 15.96
C LEU A 507 12.46 -9.16 16.95
N PRO A 508 12.37 -8.14 17.83
CA PRO A 508 11.25 -8.02 18.74
C PRO A 508 10.01 -7.57 17.96
N LEU A 509 8.98 -8.40 17.96
CA LEU A 509 7.70 -8.12 17.33
C LEU A 509 6.63 -7.84 18.37
N ASP A 510 5.68 -6.98 18.02
CA ASP A 510 4.49 -6.70 18.83
C ASP A 510 3.28 -6.54 17.94
N ALA A 511 2.07 -6.77 18.48
CA ALA A 511 0.85 -6.73 17.72
C ALA A 511 -0.33 -6.19 18.52
N GLU A 512 -1.23 -5.50 17.82
CA GLU A 512 -2.54 -5.08 18.32
C GLU A 512 -3.61 -5.96 17.68
N VAL A 513 -4.69 -6.25 18.43
CA VAL A 513 -5.78 -7.12 17.97
C VAL A 513 -7.15 -6.54 18.34
N GLY A 514 -8.12 -6.78 17.51
CA GLY A 514 -9.52 -6.43 17.76
C GLY A 514 -10.47 -7.41 17.08
N ALA A 515 -11.74 -7.31 17.41
CA ALA A 515 -12.79 -8.07 16.75
C ALA A 515 -14.10 -7.29 16.70
N GLY A 516 -14.91 -7.56 15.69
CA GLY A 516 -16.21 -6.92 15.53
C GLY A 516 -17.10 -7.65 14.54
N GLN A 517 -18.39 -7.31 14.56
CA GLN A 517 -19.34 -7.73 13.53
C GLN A 517 -19.03 -7.04 12.20
N THR A 518 -18.55 -5.80 12.26
CA THR A 518 -18.15 -4.98 11.12
C THR A 518 -16.64 -4.81 11.07
N LEU A 519 -16.08 -4.34 9.96
CA LEU A 519 -14.64 -4.04 9.82
C LEU A 519 -14.22 -2.73 10.55
N ALA A 520 -15.16 -2.02 11.18
CA ALA A 520 -14.91 -0.71 11.82
C ALA A 520 -14.41 -0.80 13.27
N PHE A 521 -14.10 -1.98 13.78
CA PHE A 521 -13.58 -2.16 15.14
C PHE A 521 -12.18 -1.55 15.34
N LYS A 522 -11.84 -1.25 16.59
CA LYS A 522 -10.50 -0.79 17.00
C LYS A 522 -9.64 -1.97 17.43
N MET A 523 -8.36 -1.94 17.08
CA MET A 523 -7.35 -2.85 17.58
C MET A 523 -6.65 -2.23 18.79
N LYS A 524 -6.29 -3.05 19.76
CA LYS A 524 -5.57 -2.68 20.99
C LYS A 524 -4.57 -3.77 21.34
N LYS A 525 -3.58 -3.44 22.16
CA LYS A 525 -2.71 -4.47 22.75
C LYS A 525 -3.56 -5.44 23.56
N LEU A 526 -3.25 -6.73 23.45
CA LEU A 526 -3.87 -7.75 24.28
C LEU A 526 -3.36 -7.56 25.70
N GLU A 527 -4.25 -7.33 26.65
CA GLU A 527 -3.90 -7.25 28.06
C GLU A 527 -3.30 -8.60 28.50
N ALA A 528 -2.19 -8.53 29.23
CA ALA A 528 -1.60 -9.72 29.83
C ALA A 528 -2.62 -10.29 30.83
N ALA A 529 -3.03 -11.55 30.64
CA ALA A 529 -3.93 -12.25 31.54
C ALA A 529 -3.21 -12.69 32.81
#